data_878a5540f73acbbd22a1b0f6c3b6992c
#
_entry.id   878a5540f73acbbd22a1b0f6c3b6992c
#
_cell.length_a   1.000
_cell.length_b   1.000
_cell.length_c   1.000
_cell.angle_alpha   90.00
_cell.angle_beta   90.00
_cell.angle_gamma   90.00
#
_symmetry.space_group_name_H-M   'P 1'
#
loop_
_entity.id
_entity.type
_entity.pdbx_description
1 polymer ?
#
loop_
_entity_poly.entity_id
_entity_poly.type
_entity_poly.pdbx_seq_one_letter_code
_entity_poly.pdbx_strand_id
1 'polypeptide(L)'
;MPLLDAAKGIACAVIVGHHLSRYGPMPAGAYTLAPDLFAWLSDQGRLAVQVFLVIAGFLAAASLAPDGMLRVDRPVARILQRYGRLVMPYLAALTVCVLVAAVVRPWLDEEVVPASPTFGQLIAHGLLLQDLLGYESLSTGVWYVAIDFQLFALALALVGLPTLLQRASGASGTGGAPLSASARWLPVALVLGLAITSLALFNRNARLDDTAFYFFGTYGLGMLVFWIGRATRFSTWQSALALLVLVGAGALAIDWRSRIATALVTALLLAIAQRRHWLSPPHWPTVAVPLQRLGRMSYSLFLIHFPVLLAMNAAVANAGPHGAWFDAAGLVATFALSVGAAALLYRWVETRQASWRAVFALFAALVISGLVVSH
;
A
#
# COMPACT_ATOMS: atom_id res chain seq x y z
N MET A 1 16.32 -4.09 -0.25
CA MET A 1 16.91 -2.90 0.48
C MET A 1 16.53 -3.03 1.95
N PRO A 2 17.50 -3.42 2.81
CA PRO A 2 17.19 -3.79 4.20
C PRO A 2 16.41 -2.73 4.99
N LEU A 3 16.79 -1.44 4.85
CA LEU A 3 16.10 -0.35 5.55
C LEU A 3 14.64 -0.19 5.09
N LEU A 4 14.37 -0.29 3.79
CA LEU A 4 12.99 -0.20 3.29
C LEU A 4 12.15 -1.38 3.76
N ASP A 5 12.75 -2.57 3.83
CA ASP A 5 12.05 -3.74 4.33
C ASP A 5 11.74 -3.59 5.82
N ALA A 6 12.69 -3.09 6.64
CA ALA A 6 12.42 -2.81 8.04
C ALA A 6 11.34 -1.74 8.23
N ALA A 7 11.39 -0.64 7.46
CA ALA A 7 10.36 0.40 7.50
C ALA A 7 8.97 -0.13 7.14
N LYS A 8 8.86 -0.96 6.09
CA LYS A 8 7.60 -1.65 5.74
C LYS A 8 7.14 -2.58 6.84
N GLY A 9 8.06 -3.29 7.52
CA GLY A 9 7.73 -4.18 8.62
C GLY A 9 7.12 -3.44 9.80
N ILE A 10 7.73 -2.31 10.20
CA ILE A 10 7.19 -1.45 11.26
C ILE A 10 5.82 -0.89 10.85
N ALA A 11 5.73 -0.31 9.65
CA ALA A 11 4.48 0.26 9.16
C ALA A 11 3.36 -0.78 9.11
N CYS A 12 3.66 -2.02 8.67
CA CYS A 12 2.68 -3.11 8.65
C CYS A 12 2.24 -3.52 10.06
N ALA A 13 3.17 -3.63 11.01
CA ALA A 13 2.81 -3.93 12.40
C ALA A 13 1.89 -2.85 12.99
N VAL A 14 2.14 -1.58 12.70
CA VAL A 14 1.29 -0.45 13.14
C VAL A 14 -0.10 -0.52 12.48
N ILE A 15 -0.20 -0.84 11.18
CA ILE A 15 -1.50 -1.01 10.49
C ILE A 15 -2.29 -2.18 11.07
N VAL A 16 -1.64 -3.32 11.30
CA VAL A 16 -2.31 -4.47 11.93
C VAL A 16 -2.75 -4.10 13.34
N GLY A 17 -1.89 -3.44 14.14
CA GLY A 17 -2.24 -2.91 15.45
C GLY A 17 -3.44 -1.96 15.42
N HIS A 18 -3.52 -1.07 14.41
CA HIS A 18 -4.67 -0.20 14.19
C HIS A 18 -5.97 -1.00 14.03
N HIS A 19 -5.96 -2.03 13.19
CA HIS A 19 -7.15 -2.86 12.98
C HIS A 19 -7.49 -3.70 14.23
N LEU A 20 -6.48 -4.24 14.90
CA LEU A 20 -6.65 -4.95 16.17
C LEU A 20 -7.22 -4.06 17.29
N SER A 21 -6.98 -2.74 17.27
CA SER A 21 -7.50 -1.80 18.26
C SER A 21 -8.92 -1.30 17.96
N ARG A 22 -9.46 -1.59 16.75
CA ARG A 22 -10.75 -1.04 16.31
C ARG A 22 -11.84 -2.07 16.10
N TYR A 23 -11.48 -3.32 15.75
CA TYR A 23 -12.44 -4.29 15.27
C TYR A 23 -12.63 -5.45 16.26
N GLY A 24 -13.89 -5.65 16.65
CA GLY A 24 -14.33 -6.73 17.51
C GLY A 24 -14.30 -6.39 19.00
N PRO A 25 -14.70 -7.34 19.87
CA PRO A 25 -14.87 -7.12 21.31
C PRO A 25 -13.55 -7.06 22.09
N MET A 26 -12.50 -7.78 21.64
CA MET A 26 -11.23 -7.87 22.40
C MET A 26 -10.57 -6.52 22.73
N PRO A 27 -10.50 -5.51 21.79
CA PRO A 27 -9.87 -4.24 22.14
C PRO A 27 -10.61 -3.49 23.25
N ALA A 28 -11.93 -3.57 23.33
CA ALA A 28 -12.71 -2.94 24.39
C ALA A 28 -12.38 -3.55 25.77
N GLY A 29 -12.27 -4.88 25.87
CA GLY A 29 -11.90 -5.56 27.10
C GLY A 29 -10.45 -5.30 27.53
N ALA A 30 -9.51 -5.28 26.58
CA ALA A 30 -8.09 -5.03 26.85
C ALA A 30 -7.75 -3.55 27.09
N TYR A 31 -8.62 -2.62 26.75
CA TYR A 31 -8.36 -1.17 26.75
C TYR A 31 -7.77 -0.64 28.07
N THR A 32 -8.28 -1.13 29.21
CA THR A 32 -7.87 -0.67 30.55
C THR A 32 -6.41 -0.96 30.87
N LEU A 33 -5.76 -1.92 30.17
CA LEU A 33 -4.35 -2.27 30.39
C LEU A 33 -3.38 -1.28 29.79
N ALA A 34 -3.76 -0.62 28.66
CA ALA A 34 -2.90 0.32 27.96
C ALA A 34 -3.73 1.36 27.17
N PRO A 35 -4.50 2.25 27.85
CA PRO A 35 -5.45 3.16 27.20
C PRO A 35 -4.79 4.04 26.13
N ASP A 36 -3.63 4.62 26.45
CA ASP A 36 -2.91 5.53 25.53
C ASP A 36 -2.42 4.82 24.27
N LEU A 37 -1.98 3.55 24.39
CA LEU A 37 -1.57 2.74 23.25
C LEU A 37 -2.76 2.43 22.33
N PHE A 38 -3.89 2.00 22.90
CA PHE A 38 -5.10 1.69 22.13
C PHE A 38 -5.65 2.96 21.45
N ALA A 39 -5.71 4.08 22.17
CA ALA A 39 -6.12 5.35 21.60
C ALA A 39 -5.20 5.77 20.45
N TRP A 40 -3.86 5.70 20.65
CA TRP A 40 -2.90 6.04 19.60
C TRP A 40 -3.01 5.13 18.38
N LEU A 41 -3.08 3.82 18.57
CA LEU A 41 -3.26 2.86 17.46
C LEU A 41 -4.56 3.10 16.72
N SER A 42 -5.66 3.32 17.43
CA SER A 42 -6.97 3.57 16.84
C SER A 42 -7.00 4.86 16.02
N ASP A 43 -6.38 5.94 16.49
CA ASP A 43 -6.49 7.25 15.86
C ASP A 43 -5.39 7.50 14.81
N GLN A 44 -4.17 7.10 15.12
CA GLN A 44 -2.97 7.44 14.33
C GLN A 44 -2.41 6.27 13.54
N GLY A 45 -2.72 5.01 13.92
CA GLY A 45 -2.10 3.83 13.29
C GLY A 45 -2.30 3.76 11.78
N ARG A 46 -3.44 4.23 11.26
CA ARG A 46 -3.72 4.32 9.82
C ARG A 46 -2.74 5.20 9.04
N LEU A 47 -2.04 6.13 9.71
CA LEU A 47 -1.05 6.99 9.05
C LEU A 47 0.14 6.20 8.49
N ALA A 48 0.38 5.00 8.99
CA ALA A 48 1.44 4.12 8.47
C ALA A 48 1.26 3.74 6.99
N VAL A 49 0.03 3.87 6.43
CA VAL A 49 -0.22 3.72 4.99
C VAL A 49 0.62 4.72 4.17
N GLN A 50 0.89 5.92 4.70
CA GLN A 50 1.67 6.93 4.00
C GLN A 50 3.13 6.49 3.79
N VAL A 51 3.68 5.70 4.73
CA VAL A 51 5.02 5.11 4.60
C VAL A 51 5.07 4.15 3.39
N PHE A 52 4.04 3.31 3.24
CA PHE A 52 3.95 2.40 2.09
C PHE A 52 3.84 3.17 0.77
N LEU A 53 3.01 4.21 0.71
CA LEU A 53 2.82 5.01 -0.49
C LEU A 53 4.10 5.74 -0.93
N VAL A 54 4.84 6.34 0.01
CA VAL A 54 6.13 6.98 -0.29
C VAL A 54 7.14 5.94 -0.79
N ILE A 55 7.26 4.79 -0.12
CA ILE A 55 8.17 3.72 -0.55
C ILE A 55 7.76 3.17 -1.91
N ALA A 56 6.46 2.99 -2.17
CA ALA A 56 5.95 2.50 -3.45
C ALA A 56 6.29 3.48 -4.59
N GLY A 57 6.10 4.78 -4.38
CA GLY A 57 6.50 5.81 -5.33
C GLY A 57 8.00 5.82 -5.61
N PHE A 58 8.83 5.72 -4.56
CA PHE A 58 10.29 5.61 -4.67
C PHE A 58 10.70 4.41 -5.53
N LEU A 59 10.13 3.24 -5.27
CA LEU A 59 10.42 2.02 -6.04
C LEU A 59 9.86 2.07 -7.45
N ALA A 60 8.73 2.75 -7.67
CA ALA A 60 8.19 2.98 -9.01
C ALA A 60 9.13 3.83 -9.85
N ALA A 61 9.62 4.95 -9.33
CA ALA A 61 10.60 5.79 -10.03
C ALA A 61 11.87 4.98 -10.37
N ALA A 62 12.38 4.19 -9.42
CA ALA A 62 13.55 3.33 -9.62
C ALA A 62 13.34 2.31 -10.73
N SER A 63 12.13 1.77 -10.88
CA SER A 63 11.83 0.70 -11.84
C SER A 63 11.34 1.18 -13.20
N LEU A 64 10.63 2.31 -13.25
CA LEU A 64 10.01 2.84 -14.46
C LEU A 64 10.87 3.88 -15.17
N ALA A 65 11.46 4.78 -14.40
CA ALA A 65 12.15 5.94 -14.91
C ALA A 65 13.36 6.32 -14.04
N PRO A 66 14.41 5.48 -13.96
CA PRO A 66 15.55 5.71 -13.06
C PRO A 66 16.30 7.03 -13.32
N ASP A 67 16.25 7.53 -14.54
CA ASP A 67 16.87 8.82 -14.94
C ASP A 67 15.83 9.88 -15.29
N GLY A 68 14.62 9.75 -14.75
CA GLY A 68 13.50 10.65 -15.04
C GLY A 68 12.78 10.33 -16.35
N MET A 69 13.29 9.46 -17.20
CA MET A 69 12.71 9.05 -18.47
C MET A 69 12.25 7.60 -18.43
N LEU A 70 11.13 7.31 -19.12
CA LEU A 70 10.62 5.94 -19.21
C LEU A 70 11.65 4.99 -19.82
N ARG A 71 11.97 3.94 -19.10
CA ARG A 71 12.87 2.84 -19.55
C ARG A 71 12.13 1.52 -19.74
N VAL A 72 10.86 1.57 -20.09
CA VAL A 72 10.01 0.39 -20.28
C VAL A 72 9.57 0.29 -21.73
N ASP A 73 10.02 -0.77 -22.43
CA ASP A 73 9.71 -0.98 -23.86
C ASP A 73 8.24 -1.38 -24.08
N ARG A 74 7.65 -2.10 -23.13
CA ARG A 74 6.29 -2.65 -23.23
C ARG A 74 5.43 -2.20 -22.04
N PRO A 75 4.87 -0.97 -22.05
CA PRO A 75 4.14 -0.41 -20.92
C PRO A 75 2.93 -1.25 -20.48
N VAL A 76 2.13 -1.74 -21.43
CA VAL A 76 0.97 -2.59 -21.15
C VAL A 76 1.39 -3.90 -20.45
N ALA A 77 2.44 -4.56 -20.96
CA ALA A 77 2.94 -5.77 -20.31
C ALA A 77 3.42 -5.50 -18.88
N ARG A 78 3.95 -4.30 -18.61
CA ARG A 78 4.38 -3.89 -17.27
C ARG A 78 3.19 -3.69 -16.32
N ILE A 79 2.09 -3.11 -16.81
CA ILE A 79 0.83 -2.99 -16.06
C ILE A 79 0.28 -4.38 -15.74
N LEU A 80 0.18 -5.26 -16.74
CA LEU A 80 -0.33 -6.62 -16.56
C LEU A 80 0.54 -7.44 -15.59
N GLN A 81 1.86 -7.28 -15.65
CA GLN A 81 2.78 -7.91 -14.69
C GLN A 81 2.56 -7.39 -13.27
N ARG A 82 2.35 -6.06 -13.09
CA ARG A 82 2.05 -5.48 -11.78
C ARG A 82 0.73 -6.01 -11.25
N TYR A 83 -0.32 -6.01 -12.08
CA TYR A 83 -1.63 -6.55 -11.75
C TYR A 83 -1.53 -8.00 -11.26
N GLY A 84 -0.92 -8.89 -12.04
CA GLY A 84 -0.80 -10.30 -11.68
C GLY A 84 -0.05 -10.51 -10.35
N ARG A 85 1.00 -9.73 -10.09
CA ARG A 85 1.75 -9.80 -8.82
C ARG A 85 0.93 -9.36 -7.61
N LEU A 86 0.06 -8.35 -7.77
CA LEU A 86 -0.80 -7.86 -6.69
C LEU A 86 -1.99 -8.80 -6.48
N VAL A 87 -2.64 -9.20 -7.58
CA VAL A 87 -3.92 -9.90 -7.53
C VAL A 87 -3.78 -11.34 -7.01
N MET A 88 -2.69 -12.05 -7.26
CA MET A 88 -2.57 -13.45 -6.81
C MET A 88 -2.70 -13.61 -5.28
N PRO A 89 -1.86 -12.98 -4.43
CA PRO A 89 -2.02 -13.10 -2.98
C PRO A 89 -3.28 -12.40 -2.47
N TYR A 90 -3.74 -11.36 -3.15
CA TYR A 90 -5.00 -10.66 -2.85
C TYR A 90 -6.22 -11.58 -2.99
N LEU A 91 -6.39 -12.25 -4.13
CA LEU A 91 -7.50 -13.18 -4.36
C LEU A 91 -7.47 -14.37 -3.39
N ALA A 92 -6.28 -14.89 -3.09
CA ALA A 92 -6.14 -15.98 -2.13
C ALA A 92 -6.60 -15.54 -0.71
N ALA A 93 -6.13 -14.37 -0.25
CA ALA A 93 -6.51 -13.84 1.06
C ALA A 93 -8.00 -13.46 1.11
N LEU A 94 -8.54 -12.91 0.02
CA LEU A 94 -9.94 -12.52 -0.06
C LEU A 94 -10.87 -13.75 -0.04
N THR A 95 -10.48 -14.84 -0.72
CA THR A 95 -11.19 -16.13 -0.65
C THR A 95 -11.24 -16.64 0.79
N VAL A 96 -10.10 -16.60 1.50
CA VAL A 96 -10.08 -16.98 2.93
C VAL A 96 -10.99 -16.05 3.75
N CYS A 97 -10.99 -14.75 3.47
CA CYS A 97 -11.83 -13.79 4.18
C CYS A 97 -13.32 -14.09 3.99
N VAL A 98 -13.76 -14.34 2.76
CA VAL A 98 -15.16 -14.68 2.44
C VAL A 98 -15.60 -15.95 3.17
N LEU A 99 -14.76 -16.99 3.17
CA LEU A 99 -15.04 -18.24 3.86
C LEU A 99 -15.09 -18.08 5.38
N VAL A 100 -14.10 -17.38 5.96
CA VAL A 100 -14.06 -17.11 7.40
C VAL A 100 -15.26 -16.26 7.81
N ALA A 101 -15.58 -15.19 7.07
CA ALA A 101 -16.74 -14.35 7.36
C ALA A 101 -18.04 -15.16 7.38
N ALA A 102 -18.23 -16.09 6.44
CA ALA A 102 -19.39 -16.97 6.42
C ALA A 102 -19.48 -17.87 7.66
N VAL A 103 -18.34 -18.41 8.11
CA VAL A 103 -18.29 -19.28 9.30
C VAL A 103 -18.55 -18.50 10.59
N VAL A 104 -18.00 -17.29 10.73
CA VAL A 104 -18.08 -16.53 11.99
C VAL A 104 -19.36 -15.68 12.11
N ARG A 105 -20.05 -15.41 11.01
CA ARG A 105 -21.27 -14.58 10.98
C ARG A 105 -22.36 -15.01 11.96
N PRO A 106 -22.61 -16.29 12.24
CA PRO A 106 -23.57 -16.69 13.25
C PRO A 106 -23.13 -16.41 14.70
N TRP A 107 -21.84 -16.13 14.91
CA TRP A 107 -21.22 -16.02 16.25
C TRP A 107 -20.76 -14.61 16.60
N LEU A 108 -20.70 -13.74 15.60
CA LEU A 108 -20.36 -12.33 15.78
C LEU A 108 -21.50 -11.49 15.23
N ASP A 109 -22.25 -10.87 16.09
CA ASP A 109 -23.25 -9.87 15.74
C ASP A 109 -22.56 -8.51 15.55
N GLU A 110 -21.83 -8.35 14.46
CA GLU A 110 -20.95 -7.23 14.29
C GLU A 110 -21.06 -6.64 12.88
N GLU A 111 -21.18 -5.33 12.81
CA GLU A 111 -21.03 -4.56 11.55
C GLU A 111 -19.67 -4.80 10.86
N VAL A 112 -18.72 -5.39 11.61
CA VAL A 112 -17.35 -5.68 11.14
C VAL A 112 -17.30 -6.90 10.22
N VAL A 113 -18.24 -7.88 10.37
CA VAL A 113 -18.24 -9.10 9.57
C VAL A 113 -18.87 -8.80 8.21
N PRO A 114 -18.10 -8.91 7.11
CA PRO A 114 -18.65 -8.65 5.78
C PRO A 114 -19.90 -9.48 5.50
N ALA A 115 -20.90 -8.85 4.89
CA ALA A 115 -22.11 -9.55 4.43
C ALA A 115 -21.78 -10.60 3.35
N SER A 116 -22.76 -11.44 3.01
CA SER A 116 -22.60 -12.37 1.88
C SER A 116 -22.35 -11.60 0.58
N PRO A 117 -21.29 -11.94 -0.15
CA PRO A 117 -20.90 -11.16 -1.31
C PRO A 117 -21.88 -11.35 -2.48
N THR A 118 -22.15 -10.27 -3.21
CA THR A 118 -22.85 -10.36 -4.49
C THR A 118 -21.88 -10.75 -5.62
N PHE A 119 -22.41 -11.31 -6.71
CA PHE A 119 -21.57 -11.64 -7.87
C PHE A 119 -20.85 -10.42 -8.45
N GLY A 120 -21.54 -9.27 -8.57
CA GLY A 120 -20.93 -8.01 -9.05
C GLY A 120 -19.80 -7.54 -8.14
N GLN A 121 -19.95 -7.67 -6.83
CA GLN A 121 -18.94 -7.33 -5.84
C GLN A 121 -17.69 -8.22 -5.97
N LEU A 122 -17.85 -9.54 -6.19
CA LEU A 122 -16.74 -10.47 -6.42
C LEU A 122 -15.94 -10.11 -7.68
N ILE A 123 -16.63 -9.79 -8.78
CA ILE A 123 -16.00 -9.36 -10.03
C ILE A 123 -15.25 -8.03 -9.83
N ALA A 124 -15.90 -7.06 -9.18
CA ALA A 124 -15.29 -5.74 -8.92
C ALA A 124 -14.01 -5.86 -8.10
N HIS A 125 -14.00 -6.68 -7.04
CA HIS A 125 -12.80 -6.96 -6.24
C HIS A 125 -11.71 -7.66 -7.07
N GLY A 126 -12.07 -8.64 -7.88
CA GLY A 126 -11.12 -9.33 -8.75
C GLY A 126 -10.46 -8.40 -9.76
N LEU A 127 -11.14 -7.35 -10.19
CA LEU A 127 -10.63 -6.33 -11.12
C LEU A 127 -9.99 -5.13 -10.42
N LEU A 128 -9.95 -5.07 -9.09
CA LEU A 128 -9.50 -3.93 -8.28
C LEU A 128 -10.30 -2.64 -8.56
N LEU A 129 -11.59 -2.78 -8.82
CA LEU A 129 -12.53 -1.70 -9.15
C LEU A 129 -13.62 -1.49 -8.10
N GLN A 130 -13.59 -2.24 -6.99
CA GLN A 130 -14.65 -2.23 -5.97
C GLN A 130 -14.97 -0.82 -5.46
N ASP A 131 -13.94 -0.04 -5.10
CA ASP A 131 -14.12 1.30 -4.53
C ASP A 131 -14.66 2.27 -5.59
N LEU A 132 -14.13 2.22 -6.82
CA LEU A 132 -14.60 3.05 -7.95
C LEU A 132 -16.03 2.75 -8.38
N LEU A 133 -16.50 1.53 -8.17
CA LEU A 133 -17.86 1.10 -8.49
C LEU A 133 -18.82 1.19 -7.29
N GLY A 134 -18.33 1.67 -6.14
CA GLY A 134 -19.13 1.85 -4.93
C GLY A 134 -19.55 0.56 -4.24
N TYR A 135 -18.81 -0.54 -4.44
CA TYR A 135 -19.03 -1.77 -3.70
C TYR A 135 -18.35 -1.75 -2.35
N GLU A 136 -19.02 -2.25 -1.32
CA GLU A 136 -18.43 -2.44 0.00
C GLU A 136 -17.25 -3.42 -0.04
N SER A 137 -16.26 -3.15 0.79
CA SER A 137 -15.04 -3.96 0.86
C SER A 137 -15.29 -5.31 1.55
N LEU A 138 -14.91 -6.42 0.90
CA LEU A 138 -15.00 -7.78 1.44
C LEU A 138 -13.94 -8.09 2.51
N SER A 139 -12.99 -7.20 2.71
CA SER A 139 -11.97 -7.29 3.75
C SER A 139 -11.44 -5.90 4.06
N THR A 140 -11.03 -5.68 5.31
CA THR A 140 -10.46 -4.39 5.70
C THR A 140 -9.14 -4.11 5.00
N GLY A 141 -8.94 -2.89 4.57
CA GLY A 141 -7.68 -2.44 3.95
C GLY A 141 -7.52 -2.78 2.46
N VAL A 142 -8.37 -3.60 1.84
CA VAL A 142 -8.23 -4.01 0.43
C VAL A 142 -8.31 -2.85 -0.56
N TRP A 143 -8.93 -1.73 -0.19
CA TRP A 143 -8.90 -0.48 -0.94
C TRP A 143 -7.47 -0.03 -1.31
N TYR A 144 -6.50 -0.25 -0.41
CA TYR A 144 -5.11 0.12 -0.65
C TYR A 144 -4.51 -0.60 -1.86
N VAL A 145 -4.89 -1.86 -2.11
CA VAL A 145 -4.39 -2.64 -3.24
C VAL A 145 -4.86 -2.04 -4.57
N ALA A 146 -6.13 -1.63 -4.63
CA ALA A 146 -6.70 -0.95 -5.80
C ALA A 146 -6.00 0.40 -6.04
N ILE A 147 -5.79 1.19 -4.98
CA ILE A 147 -5.08 2.48 -5.05
C ILE A 147 -3.61 2.29 -5.47
N ASP A 148 -2.88 1.31 -4.91
CA ASP A 148 -1.49 1.05 -5.30
C ASP A 148 -1.37 0.70 -6.78
N PHE A 149 -2.31 -0.11 -7.30
CA PHE A 149 -2.35 -0.43 -8.73
C PHE A 149 -2.66 0.79 -9.60
N GLN A 150 -3.65 1.60 -9.23
CA GLN A 150 -4.00 2.84 -9.93
C GLN A 150 -2.82 3.83 -9.93
N LEU A 151 -2.15 4.01 -8.79
CA LEU A 151 -0.98 4.89 -8.65
C LEU A 151 0.18 4.46 -9.54
N PHE A 152 0.44 3.15 -9.60
CA PHE A 152 1.47 2.61 -10.49
C PHE A 152 1.13 2.85 -11.97
N ALA A 153 -0.13 2.62 -12.37
CA ALA A 153 -0.60 2.87 -13.73
C ALA A 153 -0.52 4.35 -14.10
N LEU A 154 -0.93 5.24 -13.19
CA LEU A 154 -0.84 6.69 -13.37
C LEU A 154 0.61 7.18 -13.47
N ALA A 155 1.49 6.67 -12.60
CA ALA A 155 2.93 6.99 -12.66
C ALA A 155 3.53 6.55 -14.00
N LEU A 156 3.21 5.34 -14.47
CA LEU A 156 3.67 4.85 -15.78
C LEU A 156 3.16 5.74 -16.93
N ALA A 157 1.89 6.17 -16.88
CA ALA A 157 1.31 7.08 -17.87
C ALA A 157 2.05 8.42 -17.88
N LEU A 158 2.30 9.03 -16.72
CA LEU A 158 2.99 10.32 -16.61
C LEU A 158 4.43 10.25 -17.15
N VAL A 159 5.19 9.23 -16.77
CA VAL A 159 6.58 9.11 -17.24
C VAL A 159 6.65 8.64 -18.70
N GLY A 160 5.59 8.00 -19.21
CA GLY A 160 5.48 7.52 -20.59
C GLY A 160 4.97 8.57 -21.58
N LEU A 161 4.22 9.57 -21.12
CA LEU A 161 3.57 10.58 -21.97
C LEU A 161 4.54 11.29 -22.92
N PRO A 162 5.73 11.76 -22.50
CA PRO A 162 6.67 12.41 -23.43
C PRO A 162 7.12 11.49 -24.57
N THR A 163 7.33 10.22 -24.29
CA THR A 163 7.70 9.23 -25.32
C THR A 163 6.56 8.98 -26.30
N LEU A 164 5.32 8.94 -25.82
CA LEU A 164 4.14 8.79 -26.67
C LEU A 164 3.93 10.01 -27.57
N LEU A 165 4.06 11.23 -27.02
CA LEU A 165 3.94 12.47 -27.77
C LEU A 165 4.98 12.58 -28.90
N GLN A 166 6.23 12.17 -28.62
CA GLN A 166 7.29 12.16 -29.63
C GLN A 166 7.02 11.16 -30.76
N ARG A 167 6.51 9.98 -30.44
CA ARG A 167 6.12 9.00 -31.48
C ARG A 167 4.98 9.52 -32.33
N ALA A 168 4.00 10.21 -31.72
CA ALA A 168 2.85 10.77 -32.40
C ALA A 168 3.23 11.97 -33.33
N SER A 169 4.25 12.78 -32.97
CA SER A 169 4.72 13.91 -33.75
C SER A 169 5.58 13.55 -34.97
N GLY A 170 5.78 12.25 -35.23
CA GLY A 170 6.60 11.79 -36.36
C GLY A 170 8.11 12.11 -36.23
N ALA A 171 8.54 12.65 -35.10
CA ALA A 171 9.94 12.99 -34.82
C ALA A 171 10.85 11.75 -34.66
N SER A 172 10.31 10.54 -34.86
CA SER A 172 11.02 9.27 -34.92
C SER A 172 11.67 9.06 -36.31
N GLY A 173 12.06 10.10 -36.99
CA GLY A 173 12.85 10.03 -38.23
C GLY A 173 14.19 9.34 -37.96
N THR A 174 14.64 8.57 -38.91
CA THR A 174 15.78 7.65 -39.06
C THR A 174 17.19 8.14 -38.63
N GLY A 175 17.28 8.84 -37.57
CA GLY A 175 18.53 9.25 -36.92
C GLY A 175 18.19 9.73 -35.53
N GLY A 176 18.41 8.87 -34.54
CA GLY A 176 18.12 9.11 -33.13
C GLY A 176 18.59 10.45 -32.59
N ALA A 177 17.87 11.54 -32.98
CA ALA A 177 18.14 12.85 -32.44
C ALA A 177 17.99 12.79 -30.91
N PRO A 178 19.01 13.21 -30.15
CA PRO A 178 18.93 13.22 -28.71
C PRO A 178 17.74 14.08 -28.29
N LEU A 179 16.92 13.58 -27.34
CA LEU A 179 15.84 14.32 -26.73
C LEU A 179 16.32 15.74 -26.36
N SER A 180 15.54 16.77 -26.73
CA SER A 180 15.84 18.12 -26.27
C SER A 180 15.98 18.13 -24.73
N ALA A 181 16.84 18.99 -24.21
CA ALA A 181 17.06 19.09 -22.77
C ALA A 181 15.74 19.31 -22.01
N SER A 182 14.79 20.05 -22.60
CA SER A 182 13.45 20.28 -22.06
C SER A 182 12.61 19.00 -21.99
N ALA A 183 12.71 18.12 -22.99
CA ALA A 183 11.94 16.86 -23.02
C ALA A 183 12.35 15.88 -21.90
N ARG A 184 13.59 15.97 -21.42
CA ARG A 184 14.09 15.12 -20.32
C ARG A 184 13.47 15.47 -18.97
N TRP A 185 13.09 16.72 -18.75
CA TRP A 185 12.52 17.18 -17.49
C TRP A 185 10.99 17.08 -17.45
N LEU A 186 10.35 16.88 -18.60
CA LEU A 186 8.88 16.83 -18.68
C LEU A 186 8.26 15.76 -17.77
N PRO A 187 8.75 14.51 -17.70
CA PRO A 187 8.16 13.52 -16.79
C PRO A 187 8.27 13.94 -15.31
N VAL A 188 9.42 14.48 -14.92
CA VAL A 188 9.63 14.97 -13.54
C VAL A 188 8.72 16.14 -13.22
N ALA A 189 8.56 17.07 -14.18
CA ALA A 189 7.66 18.22 -14.06
C ALA A 189 6.18 17.79 -13.95
N LEU A 190 5.76 16.79 -14.73
CA LEU A 190 4.40 16.23 -14.66
C LEU A 190 4.13 15.58 -13.30
N VAL A 191 5.08 14.77 -12.80
CA VAL A 191 4.97 14.16 -11.48
C VAL A 191 4.94 15.22 -10.38
N LEU A 192 5.81 16.24 -10.45
CA LEU A 192 5.81 17.34 -9.49
C LEU A 192 4.49 18.13 -9.53
N GLY A 193 4.03 18.51 -10.72
CA GLY A 193 2.78 19.25 -10.91
C GLY A 193 1.59 18.49 -10.34
N LEU A 194 1.45 17.19 -10.67
CA LEU A 194 0.36 16.38 -10.15
C LEU A 194 0.50 16.15 -8.63
N ALA A 195 1.73 15.99 -8.11
CA ALA A 195 1.94 15.85 -6.67
C ALA A 195 1.51 17.13 -5.92
N ILE A 196 1.87 18.32 -6.42
CA ILE A 196 1.43 19.60 -5.86
C ILE A 196 -0.11 19.70 -5.90
N THR A 197 -0.72 19.41 -7.03
CA THR A 197 -2.18 19.47 -7.21
C THR A 197 -2.88 18.48 -6.26
N SER A 198 -2.33 17.27 -6.12
CA SER A 198 -2.86 16.26 -5.19
C SER A 198 -2.78 16.74 -3.73
N LEU A 199 -1.62 17.24 -3.29
CA LEU A 199 -1.43 17.71 -1.91
C LEU A 199 -2.27 18.96 -1.61
N ALA A 200 -2.42 19.88 -2.56
CA ALA A 200 -3.11 21.14 -2.35
C ALA A 200 -4.62 21.07 -2.56
N LEU A 201 -5.11 20.23 -3.48
CA LEU A 201 -6.50 20.20 -3.91
C LEU A 201 -7.15 18.82 -3.74
N PHE A 202 -6.64 17.79 -4.41
CA PHE A 202 -7.35 16.50 -4.49
C PHE A 202 -7.42 15.78 -3.15
N ASN A 203 -6.37 15.82 -2.35
CA ASN A 203 -6.31 15.20 -1.02
C ASN A 203 -7.31 15.83 -0.01
N ARG A 204 -7.97 16.93 -0.38
CA ARG A 204 -8.96 17.64 0.43
C ARG A 204 -10.39 17.33 0.03
N ASN A 205 -10.60 16.70 -1.11
CA ASN A 205 -11.91 16.34 -1.61
C ASN A 205 -12.17 14.86 -1.33
N ALA A 206 -13.03 14.58 -0.35
CA ALA A 206 -13.39 13.22 0.05
C ALA A 206 -14.03 12.40 -1.10
N ARG A 207 -14.58 13.06 -2.12
CA ARG A 207 -15.14 12.36 -3.30
C ARG A 207 -14.05 11.71 -4.18
N LEU A 208 -12.78 12.00 -3.93
CA LEU A 208 -11.66 11.48 -4.68
C LEU A 208 -10.85 10.42 -3.91
N ASP A 209 -11.24 10.09 -2.66
CA ASP A 209 -10.47 9.21 -1.78
C ASP A 209 -10.42 7.74 -2.26
N ASP A 210 -11.28 7.37 -3.22
CA ASP A 210 -11.24 6.09 -3.93
C ASP A 210 -10.34 6.10 -5.18
N THR A 211 -9.62 7.19 -5.41
CA THR A 211 -8.84 7.39 -6.64
C THR A 211 -7.35 7.61 -6.38
N ALA A 212 -6.51 7.24 -7.37
CA ALA A 212 -5.09 7.55 -7.36
C ALA A 212 -4.80 9.06 -7.20
N PHE A 213 -5.65 9.96 -7.70
CA PHE A 213 -5.44 11.39 -7.64
C PHE A 213 -5.33 11.91 -6.21
N TYR A 214 -6.15 11.38 -5.30
CA TYR A 214 -6.14 11.73 -3.89
C TYR A 214 -4.81 11.38 -3.20
N PHE A 215 -4.23 10.24 -3.52
CA PHE A 215 -3.02 9.70 -2.90
C PHE A 215 -1.74 10.04 -3.68
N PHE A 216 -1.86 10.58 -4.90
CA PHE A 216 -0.70 10.79 -5.76
C PHE A 216 0.33 11.74 -5.14
N GLY A 217 -0.09 12.69 -4.33
CA GLY A 217 0.81 13.60 -3.61
C GLY A 217 1.86 12.83 -2.79
N THR A 218 1.42 11.88 -1.97
CA THR A 218 2.30 11.03 -1.16
C THR A 218 3.18 10.12 -2.02
N TYR A 219 2.60 9.49 -3.03
CA TYR A 219 3.33 8.62 -3.95
C TYR A 219 4.35 9.41 -4.79
N GLY A 220 3.95 10.56 -5.30
CA GLY A 220 4.81 11.48 -6.05
C GLY A 220 5.99 12.00 -5.23
N LEU A 221 5.80 12.29 -3.93
CA LEU A 221 6.91 12.60 -3.03
C LEU A 221 7.97 11.49 -3.03
N GLY A 222 7.55 10.23 -2.99
CA GLY A 222 8.47 9.09 -3.09
C GLY A 222 9.24 9.05 -4.41
N MET A 223 8.55 9.28 -5.55
CA MET A 223 9.19 9.35 -6.87
C MET A 223 10.22 10.50 -6.93
N LEU A 224 9.84 11.68 -6.47
CA LEU A 224 10.70 12.87 -6.47
C LEU A 224 11.95 12.65 -5.60
N VAL A 225 11.80 12.06 -4.42
CA VAL A 225 12.93 11.72 -3.53
C VAL A 225 13.91 10.78 -4.20
N PHE A 226 13.43 9.78 -4.95
CA PHE A 226 14.32 8.89 -5.69
C PHE A 226 15.22 9.68 -6.67
N TRP A 227 14.64 10.60 -7.46
CA TRP A 227 15.39 11.41 -8.42
C TRP A 227 16.28 12.45 -7.74
N ILE A 228 15.81 13.09 -6.66
CA ILE A 228 16.62 14.02 -5.84
C ILE A 228 17.88 13.32 -5.32
N GLY A 229 17.77 12.10 -4.84
CA GLY A 229 18.89 11.32 -4.32
C GLY A 229 19.94 10.93 -5.37
N ARG A 230 19.62 11.06 -6.66
CA ARG A 230 20.58 10.85 -7.77
C ARG A 230 21.35 12.11 -8.15
N ALA A 231 21.05 13.26 -7.54
CA ALA A 231 21.79 14.50 -7.79
C ALA A 231 23.26 14.35 -7.34
N THR A 232 24.18 14.58 -8.25
CA THR A 232 25.64 14.45 -8.01
C THR A 232 26.16 15.61 -7.15
N ARG A 233 25.69 16.84 -7.46
CA ARG A 233 26.09 18.05 -6.70
C ARG A 233 25.26 18.16 -5.43
N PHE A 234 25.93 18.42 -4.30
CA PHE A 234 25.27 18.58 -3.00
C PHE A 234 24.32 19.79 -2.99
N SER A 235 24.71 20.91 -3.60
CA SER A 235 23.85 22.09 -3.73
C SER A 235 22.53 21.79 -4.48
N THR A 236 22.60 21.04 -5.58
CA THR A 236 21.42 20.63 -6.33
C THR A 236 20.49 19.73 -5.48
N TRP A 237 21.06 18.79 -4.74
CA TRP A 237 20.32 17.96 -3.80
C TRP A 237 19.63 18.80 -2.73
N GLN A 238 20.37 19.76 -2.10
CA GLN A 238 19.82 20.65 -1.08
C GLN A 238 18.67 21.51 -1.62
N SER A 239 18.86 22.13 -2.80
CA SER A 239 17.84 23.00 -3.40
C SER A 239 16.57 22.21 -3.77
N ALA A 240 16.72 21.02 -4.34
CA ALA A 240 15.59 20.16 -4.67
C ALA A 240 14.85 19.65 -3.42
N LEU A 241 15.60 19.31 -2.35
CA LEU A 241 15.02 18.93 -1.08
C LEU A 241 14.31 20.10 -0.40
N ALA A 242 14.89 21.30 -0.44
CA ALA A 242 14.27 22.52 0.08
C ALA A 242 12.94 22.82 -0.66
N LEU A 243 12.92 22.67 -1.99
CA LEU A 243 11.69 22.82 -2.77
C LEU A 243 10.63 21.80 -2.35
N LEU A 244 11.01 20.55 -2.14
CA LEU A 244 10.08 19.50 -1.68
C LEU A 244 9.52 19.84 -0.29
N VAL A 245 10.35 20.33 0.62
CA VAL A 245 9.92 20.81 1.95
C VAL A 245 8.97 21.98 1.84
N LEU A 246 9.29 22.97 0.98
CA LEU A 246 8.42 24.15 0.76
C LEU A 246 7.04 23.73 0.22
N VAL A 247 7.00 22.81 -0.74
CA VAL A 247 5.73 22.28 -1.28
C VAL A 247 4.93 21.57 -0.18
N GLY A 248 5.56 20.69 0.59
CA GLY A 248 4.90 19.96 1.67
C GLY A 248 4.45 20.89 2.80
N ALA A 249 5.31 21.82 3.23
CA ALA A 249 4.97 22.82 4.25
C ALA A 249 3.86 23.76 3.78
N GLY A 250 3.88 24.19 2.52
CA GLY A 250 2.82 24.98 1.93
C GLY A 250 1.48 24.24 1.94
N ALA A 251 1.46 22.97 1.59
CA ALA A 251 0.25 22.15 1.69
C ALA A 251 -0.27 22.03 3.12
N LEU A 252 0.64 21.87 4.12
CA LEU A 252 0.27 21.81 5.54
C LEU A 252 -0.21 23.18 6.08
N ALA A 253 0.35 24.29 5.58
CA ALA A 253 -0.05 25.63 5.97
C ALA A 253 -1.46 26.01 5.47
N ILE A 254 -1.86 25.46 4.31
CA ILE A 254 -3.24 25.66 3.80
C ILE A 254 -4.26 24.90 4.65
N ASP A 255 -3.94 23.65 5.04
CA ASP A 255 -4.78 22.81 5.87
C ASP A 255 -3.92 21.71 6.50
N TRP A 256 -3.86 21.67 7.83
CA TRP A 256 -3.07 20.68 8.54
C TRP A 256 -3.67 19.30 8.39
N ARG A 257 -2.87 18.38 7.82
CA ARG A 257 -3.24 16.97 7.66
C ARG A 257 -2.10 16.05 8.10
N SER A 258 -2.31 15.30 9.16
CA SER A 258 -1.31 14.37 9.71
C SER A 258 -0.78 13.39 8.67
N ARG A 259 -1.61 12.99 7.70
CA ARG A 259 -1.19 12.12 6.59
C ARG A 259 -0.13 12.78 5.69
N ILE A 260 -0.27 14.09 5.39
CA ILE A 260 0.71 14.85 4.58
C ILE A 260 1.99 15.02 5.39
N ALA A 261 1.88 15.34 6.68
CA ALA A 261 3.02 15.46 7.57
C ALA A 261 3.81 14.13 7.65
N THR A 262 3.12 13.00 7.84
CA THR A 262 3.74 11.66 7.85
C THR A 262 4.41 11.33 6.51
N ALA A 263 3.76 11.65 5.40
CA ALA A 263 4.34 11.46 4.06
C ALA A 263 5.60 12.29 3.85
N LEU A 264 5.57 13.57 4.24
CA LEU A 264 6.72 14.48 4.13
C LEU A 264 7.89 14.01 5.00
N VAL A 265 7.64 13.67 6.26
CA VAL A 265 8.67 13.13 7.17
C VAL A 265 9.27 11.85 6.59
N THR A 266 8.45 10.92 6.10
CA THR A 266 8.91 9.68 5.47
C THR A 266 9.78 9.98 4.24
N ALA A 267 9.34 10.90 3.38
CA ALA A 267 10.08 11.31 2.18
C ALA A 267 11.44 11.92 2.54
N LEU A 268 11.51 12.79 3.57
CA LEU A 268 12.75 13.40 4.04
C LEU A 268 13.72 12.37 4.63
N LEU A 269 13.21 11.46 5.48
CA LEU A 269 14.04 10.37 6.04
C LEU A 269 14.59 9.47 4.92
N LEU A 270 13.79 9.20 3.90
CA LEU A 270 14.20 8.40 2.75
C LEU A 270 15.25 9.12 1.89
N ALA A 271 15.11 10.45 1.69
CA ALA A 271 16.10 11.27 0.98
C ALA A 271 17.46 11.28 1.72
N ILE A 272 17.43 11.42 3.04
CA ILE A 272 18.63 11.36 3.88
C ILE A 272 19.26 9.97 3.84
N ALA A 273 18.44 8.93 4.00
CA ALA A 273 18.90 7.54 3.97
C ALA A 273 19.54 7.17 2.63
N GLN A 274 18.97 7.63 1.52
CA GLN A 274 19.54 7.45 0.19
C GLN A 274 20.89 8.17 0.07
N ARG A 275 20.98 9.43 0.48
CA ARG A 275 22.20 10.24 0.43
C ARG A 275 23.31 9.69 1.30
N ARG A 276 22.97 9.12 2.46
CA ARG A 276 23.90 8.50 3.41
C ARG A 276 24.22 7.05 3.10
N HIS A 277 23.69 6.49 2.00
CA HIS A 277 23.84 5.07 1.63
C HIS A 277 23.31 4.07 2.68
N TRP A 278 22.34 4.50 3.53
CA TRP A 278 21.75 3.66 4.57
C TRP A 278 20.72 2.65 4.03
N LEU A 279 20.28 2.79 2.78
CA LEU A 279 19.30 1.87 2.19
C LEU A 279 19.80 0.42 2.11
N SER A 280 21.11 0.25 1.95
CA SER A 280 21.77 -1.07 1.87
C SER A 280 23.13 -0.99 2.55
N PRO A 281 23.20 -0.86 3.88
CA PRO A 281 24.46 -0.81 4.60
C PRO A 281 25.20 -2.15 4.48
N PRO A 282 26.55 -2.14 4.53
CA PRO A 282 27.35 -3.36 4.43
C PRO A 282 27.09 -4.33 5.59
N HIS A 283 26.77 -3.81 6.76
CA HIS A 283 26.42 -4.58 7.94
C HIS A 283 25.05 -4.14 8.45
N TRP A 284 24.16 -5.10 8.61
CA TRP A 284 22.81 -4.86 9.16
C TRP A 284 22.73 -5.43 10.58
N PRO A 285 22.23 -4.65 11.57
CA PRO A 285 22.10 -5.15 12.93
C PRO A 285 21.24 -6.41 13.01
N THR A 286 21.73 -7.44 13.69
CA THR A 286 21.02 -8.73 13.82
C THR A 286 19.63 -8.55 14.45
N VAL A 287 19.50 -7.62 15.39
CA VAL A 287 18.23 -7.28 16.04
C VAL A 287 17.17 -6.72 15.08
N ALA A 288 17.56 -6.21 13.93
CA ALA A 288 16.61 -5.70 12.93
C ALA A 288 16.21 -6.74 11.86
N VAL A 289 16.78 -7.96 11.90
CA VAL A 289 16.44 -9.04 10.96
C VAL A 289 14.97 -9.45 11.04
N PRO A 290 14.32 -9.56 12.22
CA PRO A 290 12.89 -9.84 12.31
C PRO A 290 12.03 -8.79 11.60
N LEU A 291 12.37 -7.50 11.76
CA LEU A 291 11.65 -6.39 11.09
C LEU A 291 11.78 -6.47 9.57
N GLN A 292 12.96 -6.82 9.05
CA GLN A 292 13.14 -7.03 7.63
C GLN A 292 12.33 -8.23 7.10
N ARG A 293 12.30 -9.33 7.85
CA ARG A 293 11.49 -10.50 7.50
C ARG A 293 10.02 -10.13 7.45
N LEU A 294 9.54 -9.41 8.45
CA LEU A 294 8.18 -8.89 8.50
C LEU A 294 7.90 -7.97 7.30
N GLY A 295 8.82 -7.08 6.97
CA GLY A 295 8.68 -6.16 5.84
C GLY A 295 8.68 -6.85 4.47
N ARG A 296 9.40 -7.96 4.31
CA ARG A 296 9.34 -8.75 3.07
C ARG A 296 8.00 -9.42 2.85
N MET A 297 7.32 -9.84 3.92
CA MET A 297 5.99 -10.44 3.86
C MET A 297 4.87 -9.46 4.27
N SER A 298 5.18 -8.15 4.32
CA SER A 298 4.24 -7.12 4.77
C SER A 298 2.96 -7.07 3.94
N TYR A 299 3.07 -7.37 2.64
CA TYR A 299 1.90 -7.43 1.76
C TYR A 299 1.00 -8.62 2.12
N SER A 300 1.55 -9.82 2.27
CA SER A 300 0.79 -10.99 2.73
C SER A 300 0.17 -10.76 4.12
N LEU A 301 0.91 -10.12 5.05
CA LEU A 301 0.39 -9.81 6.39
C LEU A 301 -0.76 -8.81 6.31
N PHE A 302 -0.61 -7.76 5.51
CA PHE A 302 -1.66 -6.77 5.28
C PHE A 302 -2.94 -7.41 4.71
N LEU A 303 -2.84 -8.42 3.87
CA LEU A 303 -3.99 -9.07 3.26
C LEU A 303 -4.69 -10.06 4.19
N ILE A 304 -3.91 -10.84 4.98
CA ILE A 304 -4.45 -12.01 5.69
C ILE A 304 -4.81 -11.73 7.17
N HIS A 305 -4.37 -10.60 7.76
CA HIS A 305 -4.62 -10.32 9.17
C HIS A 305 -6.11 -10.21 9.51
N PHE A 306 -6.92 -9.68 8.60
CA PHE A 306 -8.33 -9.42 8.87
C PHE A 306 -9.17 -10.71 9.01
N PRO A 307 -9.11 -11.70 8.10
CA PRO A 307 -9.78 -12.98 8.36
C PRO A 307 -9.27 -13.69 9.62
N VAL A 308 -7.99 -13.57 9.97
CA VAL A 308 -7.48 -14.09 11.24
C VAL A 308 -8.10 -13.35 12.43
N LEU A 309 -8.22 -12.03 12.34
CA LEU A 309 -8.87 -11.20 13.35
C LEU A 309 -10.35 -11.59 13.55
N LEU A 310 -11.09 -11.79 12.46
CA LEU A 310 -12.49 -12.24 12.53
C LEU A 310 -12.62 -13.61 13.23
N ALA A 311 -11.79 -14.58 12.84
CA ALA A 311 -11.80 -15.91 13.43
C ALA A 311 -11.45 -15.87 14.95
N MET A 312 -10.46 -15.06 15.32
CA MET A 312 -10.03 -14.93 16.71
C MET A 312 -11.06 -14.17 17.57
N ASN A 313 -11.68 -13.13 17.03
CA ASN A 313 -12.78 -12.45 17.72
C ASN A 313 -13.93 -13.43 18.02
N ALA A 314 -14.32 -14.24 17.03
CA ALA A 314 -15.35 -15.25 17.23
C ALA A 314 -14.93 -16.30 18.27
N ALA A 315 -13.69 -16.79 18.21
CA ALA A 315 -13.18 -17.77 19.15
C ALA A 315 -13.12 -17.22 20.59
N VAL A 316 -12.60 -16.00 20.77
CA VAL A 316 -12.46 -15.36 22.08
C VAL A 316 -13.83 -15.00 22.66
N ALA A 317 -14.73 -14.44 21.85
CA ALA A 317 -16.09 -14.09 22.28
C ALA A 317 -16.89 -15.29 22.82
N ASN A 318 -16.60 -16.50 22.32
CA ASN A 318 -17.31 -17.72 22.71
C ASN A 318 -16.52 -18.61 23.71
N ALA A 319 -15.28 -18.24 24.09
CA ALA A 319 -14.39 -19.12 24.87
C ALA A 319 -14.55 -19.04 26.40
N GLY A 320 -15.47 -18.21 26.94
CA GLY A 320 -15.68 -18.15 28.40
C GLY A 320 -15.17 -16.87 29.08
N PRO A 321 -14.71 -16.90 30.33
CA PRO A 321 -14.67 -15.69 31.15
C PRO A 321 -13.83 -14.58 30.51
N HIS A 322 -14.50 -13.48 30.18
CA HIS A 322 -13.86 -12.29 29.62
C HIS A 322 -13.15 -11.50 30.71
N GLY A 323 -12.01 -10.92 30.36
CA GLY A 323 -11.26 -10.04 31.24
C GLY A 323 -10.09 -9.42 30.50
N ALA A 324 -9.62 -8.28 30.99
CA ALA A 324 -8.65 -7.45 30.29
C ALA A 324 -7.38 -8.23 29.83
N TRP A 325 -6.86 -9.11 30.69
CA TRP A 325 -5.69 -9.94 30.34
C TRP A 325 -6.00 -11.05 29.33
N PHE A 326 -7.21 -11.63 29.40
CA PHE A 326 -7.64 -12.65 28.43
C PHE A 326 -7.81 -12.04 27.04
N ASP A 327 -8.45 -10.89 26.95
CA ASP A 327 -8.64 -10.18 25.70
C ASP A 327 -7.30 -9.67 25.13
N ALA A 328 -6.41 -9.16 25.98
CA ALA A 328 -5.06 -8.76 25.57
C ALA A 328 -4.25 -9.97 25.03
N ALA A 329 -4.32 -11.11 25.69
CA ALA A 329 -3.70 -12.34 25.20
C ALA A 329 -4.29 -12.79 23.86
N GLY A 330 -5.61 -12.64 23.67
CA GLY A 330 -6.31 -12.86 22.41
C GLY A 330 -5.78 -11.96 21.29
N LEU A 331 -5.58 -10.66 21.55
CA LEU A 331 -5.00 -9.72 20.57
C LEU A 331 -3.55 -10.07 20.20
N VAL A 332 -2.71 -10.42 21.18
CA VAL A 332 -1.33 -10.87 20.94
C VAL A 332 -1.31 -12.16 20.12
N ALA A 333 -2.17 -13.13 20.48
CA ALA A 333 -2.31 -14.36 19.71
C ALA A 333 -2.79 -14.10 18.28
N THR A 334 -3.75 -13.17 18.09
CA THR A 334 -4.21 -12.75 16.78
C THR A 334 -3.08 -12.18 15.92
N PHE A 335 -2.25 -11.32 16.51
CA PHE A 335 -1.08 -10.77 15.79
C PHE A 335 -0.09 -11.88 15.40
N ALA A 336 0.24 -12.77 16.35
CA ALA A 336 1.16 -13.89 16.09
C ALA A 336 0.63 -14.85 15.00
N LEU A 337 -0.65 -15.20 15.06
CA LEU A 337 -1.30 -16.06 14.05
C LEU A 337 -1.37 -15.36 12.69
N SER A 338 -1.63 -14.05 12.67
CA SER A 338 -1.59 -13.25 11.44
C SER A 338 -0.20 -13.29 10.79
N VAL A 339 0.87 -13.18 11.58
CA VAL A 339 2.25 -13.31 11.09
C VAL A 339 2.52 -14.73 10.56
N GLY A 340 2.04 -15.77 11.25
CA GLY A 340 2.14 -17.15 10.79
C GLY A 340 1.41 -17.40 9.47
N ALA A 341 0.15 -16.96 9.38
CA ALA A 341 -0.65 -17.04 8.15
C ALA A 341 -0.02 -16.25 6.98
N ALA A 342 0.52 -15.07 7.30
CA ALA A 342 1.24 -14.25 6.31
C ALA A 342 2.49 -14.95 5.79
N ALA A 343 3.25 -15.64 6.64
CA ALA A 343 4.42 -16.40 6.22
C ALA A 343 4.05 -17.54 5.26
N LEU A 344 2.91 -18.20 5.47
CA LEU A 344 2.38 -19.23 4.57
C LEU A 344 1.94 -18.62 3.22
N LEU A 345 1.13 -17.54 3.26
CA LEU A 345 0.68 -16.84 2.05
C LEU A 345 1.86 -16.29 1.25
N TYR A 346 2.85 -15.70 1.92
CA TYR A 346 4.08 -15.22 1.31
C TYR A 346 4.82 -16.34 0.60
N ARG A 347 5.10 -17.45 1.32
CA ARG A 347 5.89 -18.58 0.80
C ARG A 347 5.22 -19.29 -0.36
N TRP A 348 3.90 -19.49 -0.30
CA TRP A 348 3.20 -20.35 -1.25
C TRP A 348 2.54 -19.60 -2.40
N VAL A 349 2.26 -18.29 -2.22
CA VAL A 349 1.56 -17.49 -3.23
C VAL A 349 2.39 -16.29 -3.65
N GLU A 350 2.77 -15.39 -2.72
CA GLU A 350 3.37 -14.10 -3.08
C GLU A 350 4.75 -14.24 -3.76
N THR A 351 5.58 -15.21 -3.32
CA THR A 351 6.91 -15.44 -3.91
C THR A 351 6.87 -16.19 -5.25
N ARG A 352 5.72 -16.74 -5.62
CA ARG A 352 5.58 -17.43 -6.90
C ARG A 352 5.52 -16.43 -8.05
N GLN A 353 6.04 -16.83 -9.19
CA GLN A 353 5.87 -16.04 -10.41
C GLN A 353 4.38 -15.97 -10.78
N ALA A 354 3.92 -14.76 -11.04
CA ALA A 354 2.54 -14.55 -11.45
C ALA A 354 2.32 -15.24 -12.82
N SER A 355 1.32 -16.12 -12.86
CA SER A 355 0.85 -16.74 -14.11
C SER A 355 -0.65 -16.49 -14.26
N TRP A 356 -1.09 -16.25 -15.48
CA TRP A 356 -2.51 -16.02 -15.76
C TRP A 356 -3.37 -17.23 -15.41
N ARG A 357 -2.83 -18.45 -15.53
CA ARG A 357 -3.53 -19.66 -15.09
C ARG A 357 -3.82 -19.63 -13.58
N ALA A 358 -2.83 -19.23 -12.77
CA ALA A 358 -3.01 -19.11 -11.33
C ALA A 358 -3.96 -17.95 -10.97
N VAL A 359 -3.87 -16.81 -11.65
CA VAL A 359 -4.81 -15.68 -11.47
C VAL A 359 -6.24 -16.12 -11.74
N PHE A 360 -6.50 -16.77 -12.88
CA PHE A 360 -7.86 -17.25 -13.21
C PHE A 360 -8.35 -18.35 -12.25
N ALA A 361 -7.48 -19.25 -11.81
CA ALA A 361 -7.84 -20.28 -10.83
C ALA A 361 -8.23 -19.66 -9.47
N LEU A 362 -7.46 -18.70 -8.98
CA LEU A 362 -7.76 -18.00 -7.72
C LEU A 362 -9.02 -17.12 -7.86
N PHE A 363 -9.22 -16.50 -9.00
CA PHE A 363 -10.42 -15.73 -9.27
C PHE A 363 -11.67 -16.63 -9.30
N ALA A 364 -11.59 -17.77 -9.98
CA ALA A 364 -12.66 -18.78 -9.96
C ALA A 364 -12.92 -19.29 -8.53
N ALA A 365 -11.87 -19.55 -7.75
CA ALA A 365 -12.01 -19.95 -6.36
C ALA A 365 -12.74 -18.89 -5.51
N LEU A 366 -12.43 -17.59 -5.68
CA LEU A 366 -13.14 -16.51 -5.02
C LEU A 366 -14.61 -16.48 -5.40
N VAL A 367 -14.92 -16.56 -6.71
CA VAL A 367 -16.29 -16.51 -7.21
C VAL A 367 -17.09 -17.72 -6.71
N ILE A 368 -16.53 -18.93 -6.82
CA ILE A 368 -17.19 -20.16 -6.33
C ILE A 368 -17.44 -20.09 -4.83
N SER A 369 -16.41 -19.70 -4.04
CA SER A 369 -16.55 -19.55 -2.59
C SER A 369 -17.63 -18.52 -2.23
N GLY A 370 -17.64 -17.38 -2.91
CA GLY A 370 -18.65 -16.35 -2.70
C GLY A 370 -20.06 -16.83 -3.02
N LEU A 371 -20.26 -17.53 -4.12
CA LEU A 371 -21.57 -18.10 -4.49
C LEU A 371 -22.04 -19.17 -3.51
N VAL A 372 -21.13 -20.05 -3.04
CA VAL A 372 -21.47 -21.11 -2.07
C VAL A 372 -21.92 -20.51 -0.74
N VAL A 373 -21.31 -19.41 -0.29
CA VAL A 373 -21.66 -18.80 1.02
C VAL A 373 -22.81 -17.81 0.94
N SER A 374 -23.31 -17.51 -0.27
CA SER A 374 -24.46 -16.62 -0.50
C SER A 374 -25.78 -17.38 -0.51
N HIS A 375 -25.74 -18.71 -0.54
CA HIS A 375 -26.86 -19.63 -0.43
C HIS A 375 -26.89 -20.30 0.94
#